data_02be0c9b2529612f6ae3abc84060c355
#
_entry.id   02be0c9b2529612f6ae3abc84060c355
#
_cell.length_a   1.000
_cell.length_b   1.000
_cell.length_c   1.000
_cell.angle_alpha   90.00
_cell.angle_beta   90.00
_cell.angle_gamma   90.00
#
_symmetry.space_group_name_H-M   'P 1'
#
loop_
_entity.id
_entity.type
_entity.pdbx_description
1 polymer ?
#
loop_
_entity_poly.entity_id
_entity_poly.type
_entity_poly.pdbx_seq_one_letter_code
_entity_poly.pdbx_strand_id
1 'polypeptide(L)'
;FNLITGNFLPDAGTITLMGRDVTRAPAMERVHMGVGRSFQIPQPFEGLTVFENLLTAAAYGQGKREADVQDACAAILRDTELLPKANQLAGTLSLLDRKRLELARAMATAPELLLLDEIAGGLTEGECRALVATIRRLHAQGVTIIWIEHVLHALTSVVERLLVLDFGRVIGIGDPEAIMASKEVREIYLGMEV
;
A
#
# COMPACT_ATOMS: atom_id res chain seq x y z
N PHE A 1 2.02 -5.76 -9.04
CA PHE A 1 1.01 -6.01 -8.01
C PHE A 1 -0.20 -6.82 -8.53
N ASN A 2 -0.69 -6.60 -9.75
CA ASN A 2 -1.90 -7.27 -10.26
C ASN A 2 -1.84 -8.82 -10.18
N LEU A 3 -0.66 -9.42 -10.32
CA LEU A 3 -0.47 -10.86 -10.12
C LEU A 3 -0.60 -11.25 -8.65
N ILE A 4 -0.04 -10.47 -7.72
CA ILE A 4 -0.10 -10.75 -6.27
C ILE A 4 -1.53 -10.60 -5.74
N THR A 5 -2.28 -9.61 -6.25
CA THR A 5 -3.67 -9.36 -5.84
C THR A 5 -4.69 -10.27 -6.53
N GLY A 6 -4.29 -11.05 -7.55
CA GLY A 6 -5.20 -11.94 -8.28
C GLY A 6 -6.08 -11.26 -9.32
N ASN A 7 -5.77 -9.99 -9.68
CA ASN A 7 -6.45 -9.31 -10.78
C ASN A 7 -6.05 -9.88 -12.14
N PHE A 8 -4.83 -10.41 -12.23
CA PHE A 8 -4.33 -11.16 -13.40
C PHE A 8 -3.81 -12.51 -12.92
N LEU A 9 -3.95 -13.52 -13.78
CA LEU A 9 -3.33 -14.83 -13.59
C LEU A 9 -1.94 -14.84 -14.21
N PRO A 10 -0.95 -15.52 -13.61
CA PRO A 10 0.35 -15.70 -14.24
C PRO A 10 0.25 -16.71 -15.39
N ASP A 11 0.99 -16.48 -16.47
CA ASP A 11 1.11 -17.42 -17.59
C ASP A 11 1.88 -18.69 -17.19
N ALA A 12 2.82 -18.56 -16.25
CA ALA A 12 3.62 -19.65 -15.72
C ALA A 12 4.06 -19.35 -14.28
N GLY A 13 4.51 -20.39 -13.58
CA GLY A 13 4.96 -20.29 -12.18
C GLY A 13 3.82 -20.35 -11.18
N THR A 14 4.18 -20.15 -9.90
CA THR A 14 3.24 -20.23 -8.77
C THR A 14 3.38 -19.00 -7.88
N ILE A 15 2.28 -18.61 -7.24
CA ILE A 15 2.24 -17.55 -6.24
C ILE A 15 1.82 -18.17 -4.91
N THR A 16 2.68 -18.05 -3.91
CA THR A 16 2.42 -18.54 -2.55
C THR A 16 2.32 -17.35 -1.60
N LEU A 17 1.21 -17.23 -0.88
CA LEU A 17 0.99 -16.23 0.16
C LEU A 17 0.69 -16.94 1.49
N MET A 18 1.35 -16.54 2.57
CA MET A 18 1.23 -17.14 3.91
C MET A 18 1.28 -18.68 3.87
N GLY A 19 2.19 -19.24 3.05
CA GLY A 19 2.37 -20.69 2.88
C GLY A 19 1.30 -21.41 2.06
N ARG A 20 0.35 -20.71 1.45
CA ARG A 20 -0.72 -21.26 0.61
C ARG A 20 -0.51 -20.91 -0.85
N ASP A 21 -0.71 -21.87 -1.74
CA ASP A 21 -0.75 -21.60 -3.18
C ASP A 21 -2.03 -20.83 -3.53
N VAL A 22 -1.86 -19.61 -4.03
CA VAL A 22 -2.94 -18.71 -4.44
C VAL A 22 -2.91 -18.42 -5.92
N THR A 23 -2.14 -19.17 -6.70
CA THR A 23 -1.90 -18.90 -8.13
C THR A 23 -3.19 -18.66 -8.90
N ARG A 24 -4.26 -19.40 -8.60
CA ARG A 24 -5.56 -19.30 -9.25
C ARG A 24 -6.65 -18.68 -8.38
N ALA A 25 -6.33 -18.30 -7.13
CA ALA A 25 -7.30 -17.70 -6.22
C ALA A 25 -7.71 -16.29 -6.73
N PRO A 26 -9.01 -15.95 -6.77
CA PRO A 26 -9.48 -14.65 -7.17
C PRO A 26 -9.12 -13.57 -6.14
N ALA A 27 -9.16 -12.28 -6.55
CA ALA A 27 -8.75 -11.16 -5.72
C ALA A 27 -9.49 -11.10 -4.37
N MET A 28 -10.80 -11.33 -4.36
CA MET A 28 -11.60 -11.33 -3.13
C MET A 28 -11.11 -12.36 -2.11
N GLU A 29 -10.75 -13.55 -2.57
CA GLU A 29 -10.23 -14.62 -1.71
C GLU A 29 -8.86 -14.21 -1.10
N ARG A 30 -7.99 -13.57 -1.89
CA ARG A 30 -6.70 -13.05 -1.40
C ARG A 30 -6.86 -11.90 -0.41
N VAL A 31 -7.87 -11.05 -0.56
CA VAL A 31 -8.21 -10.03 0.46
C VAL A 31 -8.59 -10.71 1.78
N HIS A 32 -9.45 -11.75 1.74
CA HIS A 32 -9.80 -12.51 2.94
C HIS A 32 -8.63 -13.31 3.54
N MET A 33 -7.58 -13.54 2.75
CA MET A 33 -6.32 -14.13 3.22
C MET A 33 -5.33 -13.09 3.76
N GLY A 34 -5.73 -11.83 3.88
CA GLY A 34 -4.91 -10.79 4.46
C GLY A 34 -4.06 -9.99 3.46
N VAL A 35 -4.43 -9.91 2.18
CA VAL A 35 -3.76 -9.03 1.22
C VAL A 35 -4.55 -7.73 1.08
N GLY A 36 -3.97 -6.62 1.52
CA GLY A 36 -4.49 -5.26 1.30
C GLY A 36 -3.73 -4.56 0.18
N ARG A 37 -4.37 -3.64 -0.54
CA ARG A 37 -3.75 -2.83 -1.57
C ARG A 37 -4.26 -1.40 -1.56
N SER A 38 -3.34 -0.42 -1.64
CA SER A 38 -3.66 0.94 -2.08
C SER A 38 -3.47 1.06 -3.60
N PHE A 39 -4.14 2.03 -4.20
CA PHE A 39 -4.02 2.30 -5.63
C PHE A 39 -3.31 3.64 -5.85
N GLN A 40 -2.54 3.72 -6.94
CA GLN A 40 -1.81 4.93 -7.35
C GLN A 40 -2.74 6.16 -7.42
N ILE A 41 -3.89 5.99 -8.07
CA ILE A 41 -4.94 7.02 -8.15
C ILE A 41 -6.00 6.66 -7.11
N PRO A 42 -6.15 7.48 -6.04
CA PRO A 42 -7.18 7.24 -5.04
C PRO A 42 -8.58 7.28 -5.65
N GLN A 43 -9.37 6.25 -5.38
CA GLN A 43 -10.75 6.14 -5.83
C GLN A 43 -11.69 5.91 -4.62
N PRO A 44 -11.87 6.91 -3.76
CA PRO A 44 -12.82 6.80 -2.67
C PRO A 44 -14.27 6.81 -3.19
N PHE A 45 -15.18 6.29 -2.40
CA PHE A 45 -16.62 6.53 -2.60
C PHE A 45 -16.89 8.00 -2.23
N GLU A 46 -16.87 8.89 -3.22
CA GLU A 46 -16.91 10.35 -3.02
C GLU A 46 -18.14 10.86 -2.30
N GLY A 47 -19.28 10.19 -2.49
CA GLY A 47 -20.56 10.50 -1.83
C GLY A 47 -20.69 9.94 -0.40
N LEU A 48 -19.71 9.16 0.07
CA LEU A 48 -19.64 8.67 1.44
C LEU A 48 -18.66 9.51 2.26
N THR A 49 -18.87 9.53 3.56
CA THR A 49 -17.91 10.12 4.50
C THR A 49 -16.62 9.31 4.56
N VAL A 50 -15.57 9.90 5.10
CA VAL A 50 -14.30 9.22 5.37
C VAL A 50 -14.52 7.97 6.22
N PHE A 51 -15.35 8.05 7.27
CA PHE A 51 -15.65 6.91 8.13
C PHE A 51 -16.41 5.81 7.38
N GLU A 52 -17.44 6.14 6.61
CA GLU A 52 -18.23 5.18 5.83
C GLU A 52 -17.37 4.47 4.75
N ASN A 53 -16.40 5.16 4.16
CA ASN A 53 -15.42 4.54 3.26
C ASN A 53 -14.62 3.42 3.95
N LEU A 54 -14.17 3.65 5.20
CA LEU A 54 -13.46 2.62 5.97
C LEU A 54 -14.40 1.50 6.40
N LEU A 55 -15.59 1.87 6.88
CA LEU A 55 -16.58 0.90 7.34
C LEU A 55 -16.93 -0.11 6.24
N THR A 56 -17.16 0.39 5.02
CA THR A 56 -17.39 -0.44 3.85
C THR A 56 -16.20 -1.38 3.59
N ALA A 57 -14.98 -0.85 3.56
CA ALA A 57 -13.78 -1.66 3.31
C ALA A 57 -13.57 -2.73 4.40
N ALA A 58 -13.79 -2.38 5.67
CA ALA A 58 -13.66 -3.30 6.79
C ALA A 58 -14.71 -4.41 6.78
N ALA A 59 -15.99 -4.04 6.60
CA ALA A 59 -17.09 -5.01 6.61
C ALA A 59 -16.94 -6.05 5.50
N TYR A 60 -16.74 -5.60 4.26
CA TYR A 60 -16.59 -6.50 3.11
C TYR A 60 -15.23 -7.23 3.09
N GLY A 61 -14.14 -6.51 3.40
CA GLY A 61 -12.79 -7.09 3.39
C GLY A 61 -12.56 -8.15 4.46
N GLN A 62 -13.20 -8.00 5.64
CA GLN A 62 -13.11 -8.96 6.73
C GLN A 62 -14.29 -9.93 6.80
N GLY A 63 -15.36 -9.74 6.01
CA GLY A 63 -16.59 -10.53 6.08
C GLY A 63 -17.31 -10.36 7.42
N LYS A 64 -17.24 -9.16 8.04
CA LYS A 64 -17.84 -8.85 9.35
C LYS A 64 -19.00 -7.87 9.22
N ARG A 65 -19.84 -7.81 10.26
CA ARG A 65 -20.89 -6.78 10.32
C ARG A 65 -20.25 -5.41 10.61
N GLU A 66 -20.83 -4.35 10.10
CA GLU A 66 -20.36 -2.99 10.33
C GLU A 66 -20.20 -2.66 11.83
N ALA A 67 -21.15 -3.10 12.67
CA ALA A 67 -21.08 -2.87 14.10
C ALA A 67 -19.83 -3.49 14.77
N ASP A 68 -19.31 -4.57 14.20
CA ASP A 68 -18.16 -5.31 14.76
C ASP A 68 -16.81 -4.70 14.39
N VAL A 69 -16.77 -3.74 13.44
CA VAL A 69 -15.53 -3.13 12.91
C VAL A 69 -15.40 -1.62 13.17
N GLN A 70 -16.40 -0.99 13.77
CA GLN A 70 -16.43 0.48 14.00
C GLN A 70 -15.23 0.97 14.81
N ASP A 71 -14.91 0.31 15.92
CA ASP A 71 -13.81 0.72 16.80
C ASP A 71 -12.46 0.59 16.08
N ALA A 72 -12.27 -0.48 15.29
CA ALA A 72 -11.09 -0.68 14.46
C ALA A 72 -10.97 0.41 13.40
N CYS A 73 -12.05 0.79 12.73
CA CYS A 73 -12.09 1.89 11.78
C CYS A 73 -11.68 3.22 12.43
N ALA A 74 -12.22 3.51 13.63
CA ALA A 74 -11.86 4.72 14.36
C ALA A 74 -10.36 4.75 14.76
N ALA A 75 -9.80 3.60 15.14
CA ALA A 75 -8.37 3.47 15.42
C ALA A 75 -7.51 3.73 14.16
N ILE A 76 -7.88 3.13 13.02
CA ILE A 76 -7.18 3.34 11.74
C ILE A 76 -7.25 4.82 11.32
N LEU A 77 -8.41 5.49 11.47
CA LEU A 77 -8.53 6.93 11.19
C LEU A 77 -7.61 7.78 12.07
N ARG A 78 -7.39 7.38 13.32
CA ARG A 78 -6.45 8.05 14.22
C ARG A 78 -5.01 7.86 13.72
N ASP A 79 -4.62 6.62 13.40
CA ASP A 79 -3.28 6.27 12.94
C ASP A 79 -2.93 6.92 11.59
N THR A 80 -3.92 7.13 10.73
CA THR A 80 -3.78 7.80 9.43
C THR A 80 -4.05 9.31 9.48
N GLU A 81 -4.26 9.89 10.67
CA GLU A 81 -4.51 11.32 10.89
C GLU A 81 -5.81 11.85 10.23
N LEU A 82 -6.77 10.96 9.97
CA LEU A 82 -8.05 11.30 9.36
C LEU A 82 -9.21 11.40 10.35
N LEU A 83 -9.02 11.06 11.61
CA LEU A 83 -10.09 11.06 12.61
C LEU A 83 -10.85 12.41 12.70
N PRO A 84 -10.18 13.59 12.66
CA PRO A 84 -10.87 14.89 12.68
C PRO A 84 -11.78 15.11 11.46
N LYS A 85 -11.58 14.36 10.38
CA LYS A 85 -12.33 14.44 9.12
C LYS A 85 -13.29 13.26 8.91
N ALA A 86 -13.52 12.44 9.95
CA ALA A 86 -14.32 11.21 9.86
C ALA A 86 -15.71 11.42 9.20
N ASN A 87 -16.37 12.52 9.49
CA ASN A 87 -17.70 12.88 8.97
C ASN A 87 -17.65 13.74 7.69
N GLN A 88 -16.46 14.04 7.16
CA GLN A 88 -16.32 14.80 5.92
C GLN A 88 -16.55 13.89 4.72
N LEU A 89 -17.22 14.40 3.66
CA LEU A 89 -17.37 13.67 2.40
C LEU A 89 -16.00 13.45 1.74
N ALA A 90 -15.72 12.22 1.32
CA ALA A 90 -14.42 11.85 0.75
C ALA A 90 -14.09 12.62 -0.54
N GLY A 91 -15.10 13.00 -1.33
CA GLY A 91 -14.93 13.81 -2.53
C GLY A 91 -14.39 15.22 -2.30
N THR A 92 -14.44 15.73 -1.06
CA THR A 92 -13.96 17.08 -0.69
C THR A 92 -12.56 17.11 -0.07
N LEU A 93 -11.91 15.94 0.06
CA LEU A 93 -10.59 15.83 0.65
C LEU A 93 -9.47 16.41 -0.23
N SER A 94 -8.42 16.93 0.42
CA SER A 94 -7.14 17.28 -0.24
C SER A 94 -6.47 16.03 -0.83
N LEU A 95 -5.48 16.21 -1.70
CA LEU A 95 -4.74 15.09 -2.29
C LEU A 95 -4.07 14.22 -1.21
N LEU A 96 -3.39 14.82 -0.24
CA LEU A 96 -2.78 14.09 0.87
C LEU A 96 -3.82 13.28 1.65
N ASP A 97 -4.96 13.88 1.98
CA ASP A 97 -6.00 13.18 2.73
C ASP A 97 -6.66 12.06 1.92
N ARG A 98 -6.79 12.22 0.60
CA ARG A 98 -7.25 11.12 -0.29
C ARG A 98 -6.25 9.96 -0.31
N LYS A 99 -4.93 10.24 -0.33
CA LYS A 99 -3.88 9.23 -0.23
C LYS A 99 -3.90 8.53 1.13
N ARG A 100 -4.09 9.29 2.22
CA ARG A 100 -4.29 8.73 3.57
C ARG A 100 -5.56 7.87 3.67
N LEU A 101 -6.64 8.30 3.02
CA LEU A 101 -7.88 7.53 2.99
C LEU A 101 -7.71 6.21 2.23
N GLU A 102 -6.98 6.23 1.11
CA GLU A 102 -6.70 5.01 0.34
C GLU A 102 -5.87 4.02 1.18
N LEU A 103 -4.85 4.51 1.90
CA LEU A 103 -4.07 3.72 2.85
C LEU A 103 -4.96 3.17 3.99
N ALA A 104 -5.81 4.02 4.57
CA ALA A 104 -6.72 3.65 5.64
C ALA A 104 -7.74 2.58 5.20
N ARG A 105 -8.27 2.69 3.99
CA ARG A 105 -9.18 1.67 3.41
C ARG A 105 -8.48 0.33 3.22
N ALA A 106 -7.24 0.33 2.73
CA ALA A 106 -6.45 -0.88 2.62
C ALA A 106 -6.18 -1.50 4.00
N MET A 107 -5.86 -0.70 5.01
CA MET A 107 -5.69 -1.16 6.39
C MET A 107 -6.98 -1.67 7.02
N ALA A 108 -8.14 -1.12 6.64
CA ALA A 108 -9.44 -1.54 7.17
C ALA A 108 -9.79 -2.99 6.80
N THR A 109 -9.17 -3.57 5.76
CA THR A 109 -9.31 -5.01 5.45
C THR A 109 -8.55 -5.91 6.43
N ALA A 110 -7.83 -5.37 7.42
CA ALA A 110 -6.96 -6.05 8.37
C ALA A 110 -5.87 -6.91 7.69
N PRO A 111 -5.02 -6.31 6.84
CA PRO A 111 -4.06 -7.05 6.04
C PRO A 111 -2.87 -7.54 6.87
N GLU A 112 -2.34 -8.73 6.52
CA GLU A 112 -1.00 -9.20 6.92
C GLU A 112 0.06 -8.71 5.94
N LEU A 113 -0.32 -8.56 4.64
CA LEU A 113 0.50 -8.01 3.57
C LEU A 113 -0.19 -6.80 2.94
N LEU A 114 0.44 -5.65 3.02
CA LEU A 114 -0.02 -4.40 2.44
C LEU A 114 0.82 -4.04 1.20
N LEU A 115 0.16 -3.83 0.08
CA LEU A 115 0.77 -3.43 -1.18
C LEU A 115 0.51 -1.94 -1.42
N LEU A 116 1.55 -1.13 -1.47
CA LEU A 116 1.48 0.31 -1.68
C LEU A 116 1.99 0.67 -3.08
N ASP A 117 1.14 1.30 -3.89
CA ASP A 117 1.38 1.57 -5.32
C ASP A 117 1.50 3.09 -5.55
N GLU A 118 2.74 3.60 -5.64
CA GLU A 118 3.09 5.00 -5.94
C GLU A 118 2.26 6.04 -5.14
N ILE A 119 2.10 5.81 -3.85
CA ILE A 119 1.22 6.64 -3.02
C ILE A 119 1.83 8.01 -2.67
N ALA A 120 3.15 8.21 -2.84
CA ALA A 120 3.80 9.50 -2.60
C ALA A 120 3.73 10.45 -3.83
N GLY A 121 3.32 9.95 -5.00
CA GLY A 121 3.24 10.75 -6.22
C GLY A 121 2.33 11.98 -6.10
N GLY A 122 2.80 13.13 -6.57
CA GLY A 122 2.04 14.38 -6.57
C GLY A 122 1.98 15.11 -5.22
N LEU A 123 2.64 14.61 -4.19
CA LEU A 123 2.75 15.26 -2.88
C LEU A 123 3.95 16.21 -2.83
N THR A 124 3.83 17.28 -2.06
CA THR A 124 4.98 18.09 -1.67
C THR A 124 5.93 17.28 -0.77
N GLU A 125 7.18 17.73 -0.65
CA GLU A 125 8.16 17.05 0.20
C GLU A 125 7.70 16.92 1.66
N GLY A 126 7.05 17.97 2.20
CA GLY A 126 6.49 17.94 3.56
C GLY A 126 5.36 16.93 3.71
N GLU A 127 4.46 16.87 2.73
CA GLU A 127 3.36 15.89 2.70
C GLU A 127 3.88 14.45 2.53
N CYS A 128 4.90 14.27 1.72
CA CYS A 128 5.57 12.99 1.55
C CYS A 128 6.17 12.50 2.88
N ARG A 129 6.89 13.36 3.60
CA ARG A 129 7.41 13.02 4.95
C ARG A 129 6.30 12.65 5.94
N ALA A 130 5.17 13.35 5.91
CA ALA A 130 4.02 13.02 6.77
C ALA A 130 3.41 11.65 6.42
N LEU A 131 3.28 11.34 5.12
CA LEU A 131 2.80 10.03 4.67
C LEU A 131 3.75 8.91 5.06
N VAL A 132 5.07 9.10 4.85
CA VAL A 132 6.13 8.16 5.27
C VAL A 132 6.06 7.87 6.77
N ALA A 133 5.86 8.90 7.60
CA ALA A 133 5.70 8.71 9.05
C ALA A 133 4.47 7.86 9.38
N THR A 134 3.37 8.02 8.64
CA THR A 134 2.18 7.19 8.77
C THR A 134 2.47 5.73 8.41
N ILE A 135 3.15 5.47 7.29
CA ILE A 135 3.53 4.11 6.86
C ILE A 135 4.41 3.42 7.92
N ARG A 136 5.39 4.15 8.49
CA ARG A 136 6.22 3.63 9.58
C ARG A 136 5.41 3.20 10.81
N ARG A 137 4.41 4.00 11.20
CA ARG A 137 3.52 3.64 12.32
C ARG A 137 2.75 2.35 12.04
N LEU A 138 2.25 2.19 10.81
CA LEU A 138 1.51 0.98 10.43
C LEU A 138 2.42 -0.25 10.34
N HIS A 139 3.63 -0.10 9.79
CA HIS A 139 4.64 -1.17 9.78
C HIS A 139 5.01 -1.62 11.20
N ALA A 140 5.16 -0.67 12.14
CA ALA A 140 5.45 -0.98 13.54
C ALA A 140 4.35 -1.78 14.25
N GLN A 141 3.14 -1.87 13.67
CA GLN A 141 2.06 -2.72 14.14
C GLN A 141 2.15 -4.17 13.63
N GLY A 142 3.23 -4.52 12.90
CA GLY A 142 3.50 -5.87 12.42
C GLY A 142 2.99 -6.18 11.01
N VAL A 143 2.51 -5.19 10.27
CA VAL A 143 2.07 -5.37 8.87
C VAL A 143 3.28 -5.47 7.96
N THR A 144 3.36 -6.53 7.15
CA THR A 144 4.37 -6.63 6.09
C THR A 144 3.98 -5.69 4.94
N ILE A 145 4.93 -4.87 4.47
CA ILE A 145 4.66 -3.87 3.43
C ILE A 145 5.55 -4.12 2.21
N ILE A 146 4.96 -4.19 1.02
CA ILE A 146 5.66 -4.07 -0.25
C ILE A 146 5.24 -2.76 -0.89
N TRP A 147 6.21 -1.87 -1.11
CA TRP A 147 5.95 -0.54 -1.64
C TRP A 147 6.67 -0.32 -2.98
N ILE A 148 5.91 -0.02 -4.03
CA ILE A 148 6.44 0.44 -5.31
C ILE A 148 6.40 1.97 -5.32
N GLU A 149 7.53 2.60 -5.63
CA GLU A 149 7.68 4.04 -5.62
C GLU A 149 8.76 4.49 -6.61
N HIS A 150 8.57 5.65 -7.21
CA HIS A 150 9.57 6.33 -8.04
C HIS A 150 10.25 7.50 -7.29
N VAL A 151 9.71 7.91 -6.15
CA VAL A 151 10.29 8.92 -5.25
C VAL A 151 11.30 8.23 -4.34
N LEU A 152 12.52 8.00 -4.85
CA LEU A 152 13.54 7.16 -4.21
C LEU A 152 13.86 7.54 -2.77
N HIS A 153 13.95 8.85 -2.44
CA HIS A 153 14.26 9.29 -1.09
C HIS A 153 13.14 8.93 -0.08
N ALA A 154 11.89 8.87 -0.52
CA ALA A 154 10.79 8.41 0.32
C ALA A 154 10.94 6.92 0.62
N LEU A 155 11.20 6.13 -0.42
CA LEU A 155 11.34 4.67 -0.33
C LEU A 155 12.55 4.28 0.53
N THR A 156 13.76 4.74 0.16
CA THR A 156 15.01 4.34 0.83
C THR A 156 15.08 4.79 2.29
N SER A 157 14.30 5.78 2.69
CA SER A 157 14.24 6.23 4.08
C SER A 157 13.56 5.24 5.03
N VAL A 158 12.80 4.24 4.53
CA VAL A 158 11.95 3.39 5.37
C VAL A 158 12.07 1.89 5.09
N VAL A 159 12.55 1.49 3.91
CA VAL A 159 12.58 0.07 3.54
C VAL A 159 13.81 -0.63 4.13
N GLU A 160 13.62 -1.86 4.56
CA GLU A 160 14.70 -2.75 5.02
C GLU A 160 15.39 -3.45 3.85
N ARG A 161 14.68 -3.63 2.75
CA ARG A 161 15.19 -4.29 1.54
C ARG A 161 14.67 -3.58 0.30
N LEU A 162 15.54 -3.39 -0.68
CA LEU A 162 15.21 -2.86 -1.99
C LEU A 162 15.25 -3.97 -3.03
N LEU A 163 14.22 -4.05 -3.87
CA LEU A 163 14.18 -4.90 -5.05
C LEU A 163 14.07 -4.01 -6.29
N VAL A 164 14.97 -4.18 -7.23
CA VAL A 164 14.98 -3.44 -8.50
C VAL A 164 14.57 -4.36 -9.63
N LEU A 165 13.60 -3.92 -10.42
CA LEU A 165 13.10 -4.61 -11.61
C LEU A 165 13.39 -3.78 -12.86
N ASP A 166 13.87 -4.44 -13.91
CA ASP A 166 13.99 -3.89 -15.23
C ASP A 166 13.40 -4.86 -16.26
N PHE A 167 12.46 -4.40 -17.10
CA PHE A 167 11.72 -5.22 -18.05
C PHE A 167 11.25 -6.58 -17.50
N GLY A 168 10.78 -6.61 -16.23
CA GLY A 168 10.27 -7.82 -15.57
C GLY A 168 11.37 -8.75 -15.02
N ARG A 169 12.64 -8.38 -15.12
CA ARG A 169 13.76 -9.12 -14.53
C ARG A 169 14.20 -8.48 -13.22
N VAL A 170 14.54 -9.31 -12.24
CA VAL A 170 15.16 -8.85 -11.00
C VAL A 170 16.62 -8.50 -11.28
N ILE A 171 16.98 -7.23 -11.17
CA ILE A 171 18.33 -6.72 -11.31
C ILE A 171 19.09 -6.86 -10.00
N GLY A 172 18.44 -6.55 -8.88
CA GLY A 172 19.04 -6.68 -7.57
C GLY A 172 18.00 -6.74 -6.47
N ILE A 173 18.37 -7.39 -5.38
CA ILE A 173 17.58 -7.43 -4.16
C ILE A 173 18.51 -7.46 -2.95
N GLY A 174 18.31 -6.58 -1.98
CA GLY A 174 19.15 -6.53 -0.78
C GLY A 174 19.06 -5.22 -0.02
N ASP A 175 20.14 -4.90 0.69
CA ASP A 175 20.28 -3.64 1.41
C ASP A 175 20.12 -2.45 0.45
N PRO A 176 19.31 -1.43 0.82
CA PRO A 176 19.02 -0.30 -0.07
C PRO A 176 20.25 0.48 -0.51
N GLU A 177 21.23 0.72 0.38
CA GLU A 177 22.45 1.47 0.04
C GLU A 177 23.32 0.66 -0.92
N ALA A 178 23.49 -0.64 -0.66
CA ALA A 178 24.27 -1.53 -1.51
C ALA A 178 23.66 -1.66 -2.91
N ILE A 179 22.34 -1.81 -3.01
CA ILE A 179 21.62 -1.91 -4.29
C ILE A 179 21.74 -0.61 -5.09
N MET A 180 21.53 0.55 -4.44
CA MET A 180 21.65 1.86 -5.10
C MET A 180 23.08 2.20 -5.52
N ALA A 181 24.10 1.63 -4.85
CA ALA A 181 25.48 1.80 -5.22
C ALA A 181 25.94 0.85 -6.35
N SER A 182 25.16 -0.18 -6.69
CA SER A 182 25.52 -1.14 -7.73
C SER A 182 25.62 -0.48 -9.11
N LYS A 183 26.60 -0.90 -9.90
CA LYS A 183 26.84 -0.36 -11.25
C LYS A 183 25.61 -0.50 -12.14
N GLU A 184 25.01 -1.68 -12.16
CA GLU A 184 23.86 -2.02 -13.01
C GLU A 184 22.63 -1.15 -12.71
N VAL A 185 22.33 -0.92 -11.44
CA VAL A 185 21.21 -0.04 -11.02
C VAL A 185 21.48 1.41 -11.38
N ARG A 186 22.72 1.88 -11.20
CA ARG A 186 23.12 3.24 -11.55
C ARG A 186 23.03 3.51 -13.05
N GLU A 187 23.45 2.58 -13.89
CA GLU A 187 23.34 2.69 -15.35
C GLU A 187 21.88 2.76 -15.79
N ILE A 188 21.01 1.91 -15.26
CA ILE A 188 19.62 1.80 -15.68
C ILE A 188 18.77 2.97 -15.14
N TYR A 189 18.89 3.30 -13.86
CA TYR A 189 17.99 4.25 -13.20
C TYR A 189 18.53 5.68 -13.09
N LEU A 190 19.85 5.86 -13.06
CA LEU A 190 20.45 7.18 -12.90
C LEU A 190 21.03 7.72 -14.20
N GLY A 191 21.11 6.89 -15.26
CA GLY A 191 21.66 7.28 -16.56
C GLY A 191 23.15 7.69 -16.46
N MET A 192 23.86 7.23 -15.44
CA MET A 192 25.28 7.54 -15.25
C MET A 192 26.10 6.45 -15.94
N GLU A 193 26.76 6.79 -17.04
CA GLU A 193 27.87 5.98 -17.54
C GLU A 193 28.99 5.98 -16.47
N VAL A 194 29.43 4.77 -16.06
CA VAL A 194 30.50 4.55 -15.08
C VAL A 194 31.81 4.22 -15.81
#